data_0a36a8c343c493f3212e5387278223ee
#
_entry.id   0a36a8c343c493f3212e5387278223ee
#
_cell.length_a   1.000
_cell.length_b   1.000
_cell.length_c   1.000
_cell.angle_alpha   90.00
_cell.angle_beta   90.00
_cell.angle_gamma   90.00
#
_symmetry.space_group_name_H-M   'P 1'
#
loop_
_entity.id
_entity.type
_entity.pdbx_description
1 polymer ?
#
loop_
_entity_poly.entity_id
_entity_poly.type
_entity_poly.pdbx_seq_one_letter_code
_entity_poly.pdbx_strand_id
1 'polypeptide(L)'
;MNDFIDIVSKAMEVRPDEGDYTGKDGLLYCGKCHTPKEAYFEDGHAALFGRDRHPTNCACQQKRMDEKRLADQQRKHEDTVKELKKDCFDTPKLRDWCFAQDNGANPQMKHARFYADNFDTMLLDNIGYLLWGSVGTGKSFFAACIANALMEKEIPVRMTNFAAVLNDLSGSFEGRNAYIARLCRYPLLILDDFGMERGTDYGLEQVYNVIDSRYRSGKPLIVTTNLSLDELQHPQDTPHARIYDRLLEMCAPILFTGTNFRRQTAQNKLDRLKTMMKEKECL
;
A
#
# COMPACT_ATOMS: atom_id res chain seq x y z
N MET A 1 4.69 49.20 18.32
CA MET A 1 4.65 48.14 19.35
C MET A 1 3.25 48.02 19.97
N ASN A 2 2.52 49.12 20.16
CA ASN A 2 1.13 49.12 20.69
C ASN A 2 0.13 48.42 19.76
N ASP A 3 0.21 48.60 18.44
CA ASP A 3 -0.73 47.97 17.49
C ASP A 3 -0.68 46.46 17.46
N PHE A 4 0.50 45.85 17.69
CA PHE A 4 0.65 44.40 17.74
C PHE A 4 0.04 43.80 19.02
N ILE A 5 0.21 44.45 20.16
CA ILE A 5 -0.37 44.05 21.44
C ILE A 5 -1.90 44.13 21.37
N ASP A 6 -2.45 45.19 20.73
CA ASP A 6 -3.89 45.36 20.56
C ASP A 6 -4.49 44.30 19.63
N ILE A 7 -3.81 43.90 18.57
CA ILE A 7 -4.23 42.84 17.65
C ILE A 7 -4.25 41.46 18.39
N VAL A 8 -3.19 41.15 19.12
CA VAL A 8 -3.08 39.92 19.88
C VAL A 8 -4.11 39.86 21.02
N SER A 9 -4.30 40.98 21.74
CA SER A 9 -5.30 41.08 22.82
C SER A 9 -6.72 40.86 22.29
N LYS A 10 -7.08 41.40 21.13
CA LYS A 10 -8.38 41.15 20.47
C LYS A 10 -8.54 39.69 20.01
N ALA A 11 -7.48 39.10 19.48
CA ALA A 11 -7.49 37.69 19.06
C ALA A 11 -7.64 36.70 20.23
N MET A 12 -7.26 37.10 21.44
CA MET A 12 -7.38 36.31 22.66
C MET A 12 -8.74 36.54 23.38
N GLU A 13 -9.64 37.33 22.82
CA GLU A 13 -10.94 37.56 23.46
C GLU A 13 -11.87 36.36 23.25
N VAL A 14 -12.24 35.72 24.36
CA VAL A 14 -13.22 34.64 24.34
C VAL A 14 -14.62 35.24 24.29
N ARG A 15 -15.35 34.93 23.23
CA ARG A 15 -16.78 35.28 23.12
C ARG A 15 -17.58 34.17 23.81
N PRO A 16 -18.44 34.51 24.81
CA PRO A 16 -19.29 33.51 25.44
C PRO A 16 -20.32 32.99 24.43
N ASP A 17 -20.51 31.65 24.46
CA ASP A 17 -21.60 30.99 23.74
C ASP A 17 -22.85 31.00 24.66
N GLU A 18 -24.01 30.66 24.08
CA GLU A 18 -25.26 30.55 24.83
C GLU A 18 -25.14 29.49 25.93
N GLY A 19 -25.43 29.90 27.16
CA GLY A 19 -25.35 29.06 28.38
C GLY A 19 -23.99 29.05 29.09
N ASP A 20 -22.97 29.73 28.55
CA ASP A 20 -21.68 29.91 29.23
C ASP A 20 -21.87 30.82 30.47
N TYR A 21 -21.06 30.63 31.50
CA TYR A 21 -21.14 31.37 32.76
C TYR A 21 -19.75 31.67 33.32
N THR A 22 -19.67 32.72 34.12
CA THR A 22 -18.43 33.05 34.85
C THR A 22 -18.39 32.32 36.19
N GLY A 23 -17.32 31.59 36.46
CA GLY A 23 -17.08 30.90 37.71
C GLY A 23 -16.70 31.84 38.86
N LYS A 24 -16.59 31.29 40.05
CA LYS A 24 -16.18 32.03 41.27
C LYS A 24 -14.75 32.56 41.19
N ASP A 25 -13.93 31.96 40.36
CA ASP A 25 -12.54 32.32 40.01
C ASP A 25 -12.44 33.40 38.94
N GLY A 26 -13.55 33.88 38.42
CA GLY A 26 -13.61 34.92 37.41
C GLY A 26 -13.35 34.42 35.96
N LEU A 27 -13.11 33.11 35.74
CA LEU A 27 -12.93 32.51 34.42
C LEU A 27 -14.28 32.19 33.78
N LEU A 28 -14.29 32.19 32.42
CA LEU A 28 -15.45 31.78 31.62
C LEU A 28 -15.51 30.24 31.58
N TYR A 29 -16.66 29.67 31.87
CA TYR A 29 -16.93 28.23 31.83
C TYR A 29 -17.95 27.87 30.75
N CYS A 30 -17.75 26.73 30.12
CA CYS A 30 -18.68 26.19 29.13
C CYS A 30 -19.98 25.74 29.76
N GLY A 31 -21.13 26.25 29.29
CA GLY A 31 -22.46 25.86 29.77
C GLY A 31 -22.82 24.40 29.53
N LYS A 32 -22.12 23.67 28.65
CA LYS A 32 -22.38 22.26 28.33
C LYS A 32 -21.57 21.28 29.18
N CYS A 33 -20.27 21.51 29.32
CA CYS A 33 -19.37 20.58 30.00
C CYS A 33 -18.80 21.10 31.30
N HIS A 34 -19.14 22.32 31.69
CA HIS A 34 -18.73 22.96 32.94
C HIS A 34 -17.20 23.00 33.17
N THR A 35 -16.43 22.98 32.08
CA THR A 35 -14.97 23.16 32.13
C THR A 35 -14.60 24.56 31.67
N PRO A 36 -13.46 25.13 32.14
CA PRO A 36 -13.09 26.51 31.81
C PRO A 36 -12.80 26.67 30.31
N LYS A 37 -13.11 27.83 29.77
CA LYS A 37 -12.77 28.32 28.42
C LYS A 37 -11.63 29.34 28.46
N GLU A 38 -11.18 29.70 29.63
CA GLU A 38 -10.07 30.59 29.90
C GLU A 38 -9.15 30.00 30.96
N ALA A 39 -7.88 30.41 30.97
CA ALA A 39 -6.93 30.15 32.04
C ALA A 39 -6.13 31.42 32.35
N TYR A 40 -5.69 31.59 33.57
CA TYR A 40 -4.74 32.64 33.93
C TYR A 40 -3.38 32.34 33.35
N PHE A 41 -2.65 33.38 32.90
CA PHE A 41 -1.25 33.23 32.56
C PHE A 41 -0.43 32.86 33.77
N GLU A 42 0.57 32.00 33.58
CA GLU A 42 1.60 31.76 34.58
C GLU A 42 2.41 33.06 34.82
N ASP A 43 3.03 33.16 36.00
CA ASP A 43 3.71 34.37 36.46
C ASP A 43 4.67 34.98 35.39
N GLY A 44 4.48 36.30 35.14
CA GLY A 44 5.28 37.12 34.24
C GLY A 44 4.77 37.25 32.80
N HIS A 45 3.85 36.43 32.33
CA HIS A 45 3.38 36.48 30.93
C HIS A 45 2.20 37.45 30.72
N ALA A 46 1.43 37.75 31.76
CA ALA A 46 0.28 38.70 31.69
C ALA A 46 0.69 40.08 31.18
N ALA A 47 1.88 40.56 31.60
CA ALA A 47 2.40 41.87 31.19
C ALA A 47 2.75 41.96 29.69
N LEU A 48 3.07 40.85 29.06
CA LEU A 48 3.40 40.81 27.62
C LEU A 48 2.20 40.97 26.72
N PHE A 49 1.01 40.59 27.19
CA PHE A 49 -0.22 40.53 26.39
C PHE A 49 -1.28 41.55 26.84
N GLY A 50 -1.02 42.32 27.92
CA GLY A 50 -1.94 43.29 28.47
C GLY A 50 -3.23 42.70 29.05
N ARG A 51 -3.22 41.39 29.35
CA ARG A 51 -4.34 40.62 29.91
C ARG A 51 -3.79 39.59 30.93
N ASP A 52 -4.62 39.29 31.93
CA ASP A 52 -4.27 38.29 32.98
C ASP A 52 -4.66 36.86 32.59
N ARG A 53 -5.42 36.67 31.54
CA ARG A 53 -5.96 35.39 31.11
C ARG A 53 -5.89 35.17 29.60
N HIS A 54 -5.87 33.90 29.17
CA HIS A 54 -5.88 33.48 27.79
C HIS A 54 -6.97 32.44 27.50
N PRO A 55 -7.46 32.31 26.25
CA PRO A 55 -8.44 31.30 25.87
C PRO A 55 -7.87 29.89 26.01
N THR A 56 -8.70 28.97 26.48
CA THR A 56 -8.45 27.52 26.47
C THR A 56 -9.64 26.79 25.85
N ASN A 57 -9.42 25.59 25.37
CA ASN A 57 -10.49 24.75 24.88
C ASN A 57 -11.19 24.05 26.04
N CYS A 58 -12.49 24.24 26.18
CA CYS A 58 -13.27 23.43 27.10
C CYS A 58 -13.29 21.95 26.66
N ALA A 59 -13.63 21.03 27.57
CA ALA A 59 -13.56 19.58 27.29
C ALA A 59 -14.38 19.17 26.04
N CYS A 60 -15.57 19.76 25.83
CA CYS A 60 -16.36 19.42 24.66
C CYS A 60 -15.80 20.02 23.34
N GLN A 61 -15.10 21.13 23.42
CA GLN A 61 -14.42 21.72 22.27
C GLN A 61 -13.14 20.92 21.93
N GLN A 62 -12.38 20.56 22.94
CA GLN A 62 -11.21 19.67 22.80
C GLN A 62 -11.60 18.33 22.15
N LYS A 63 -12.65 17.69 22.66
CA LYS A 63 -13.17 16.43 22.09
C LYS A 63 -13.54 16.58 20.60
N ARG A 64 -14.25 17.65 20.24
CA ARG A 64 -14.60 17.90 18.82
C ARG A 64 -13.36 18.12 17.94
N MET A 65 -12.34 18.83 18.47
CA MET A 65 -11.09 19.03 17.74
C MET A 65 -10.31 17.73 17.55
N ASP A 66 -10.27 16.88 18.57
CA ASP A 66 -9.62 15.58 18.52
C ASP A 66 -10.34 14.62 17.55
N GLU A 67 -11.68 14.58 17.59
CA GLU A 67 -12.49 13.80 16.64
C GLU A 67 -12.26 14.28 15.18
N LYS A 68 -12.25 15.60 14.97
CA LYS A 68 -11.96 16.16 13.65
C LYS A 68 -10.55 15.82 13.18
N ARG A 69 -9.54 15.96 14.05
CA ARG A 69 -8.16 15.63 13.74
C ARG A 69 -8.01 14.16 13.37
N LEU A 70 -8.66 13.25 14.10
CA LEU A 70 -8.67 11.83 13.81
C LEU A 70 -9.32 11.53 12.45
N ALA A 71 -10.48 12.13 12.18
CA ALA A 71 -11.16 11.99 10.89
C ALA A 71 -10.32 12.51 9.71
N ASP A 72 -9.66 13.67 9.88
CA ASP A 72 -8.77 14.24 8.86
C ASP A 72 -7.54 13.36 8.64
N GLN A 73 -6.96 12.76 9.69
CA GLN A 73 -5.85 11.80 9.57
C GLN A 73 -6.29 10.52 8.84
N GLN A 74 -7.44 9.98 9.20
CA GLN A 74 -7.97 8.77 8.54
C GLN A 74 -8.25 9.02 7.06
N ARG A 75 -8.89 10.12 6.72
CA ARG A 75 -9.14 10.51 5.33
C ARG A 75 -7.84 10.67 4.53
N LYS A 76 -6.84 11.32 5.11
CA LYS A 76 -5.52 11.48 4.47
C LYS A 76 -4.86 10.13 4.22
N HIS A 77 -4.94 9.20 5.17
CA HIS A 77 -4.44 7.83 5.02
C HIS A 77 -5.17 7.10 3.88
N GLU A 78 -6.50 7.13 3.86
CA GLU A 78 -7.32 6.49 2.82
C GLU A 78 -6.99 7.05 1.41
N ASP A 79 -6.84 8.38 1.29
CA ASP A 79 -6.45 9.02 0.03
C ASP A 79 -5.04 8.58 -0.42
N THR A 80 -4.08 8.48 0.51
CA THR A 80 -2.72 8.00 0.24
C THR A 80 -2.74 6.55 -0.25
N VAL A 81 -3.43 5.67 0.48
CA VAL A 81 -3.54 4.23 0.10
C VAL A 81 -4.20 4.07 -1.27
N LYS A 82 -5.23 4.86 -1.55
CA LYS A 82 -5.92 4.84 -2.85
C LYS A 82 -4.99 5.23 -4.01
N GLU A 83 -4.18 6.27 -3.86
CA GLU A 83 -3.21 6.67 -4.87
C GLU A 83 -2.09 5.63 -5.03
N LEU A 84 -1.58 5.06 -3.94
CA LEU A 84 -0.60 3.96 -4.00
C LEU A 84 -1.15 2.74 -4.76
N LYS A 85 -2.39 2.34 -4.50
CA LYS A 85 -3.04 1.22 -5.20
C LYS A 85 -3.26 1.51 -6.70
N LYS A 86 -3.52 2.75 -7.05
CA LYS A 86 -3.65 3.18 -8.44
C LYS A 86 -2.32 3.10 -9.19
N ASP A 87 -1.23 3.51 -8.55
CA ASP A 87 0.12 3.47 -9.12
C ASP A 87 0.69 2.04 -9.13
N CYS A 88 0.36 1.21 -8.14
CA CYS A 88 0.85 -0.15 -8.02
C CYS A 88 0.39 -1.07 -9.16
N PHE A 89 -0.92 -1.05 -9.49
CA PHE A 89 -1.54 -2.06 -10.33
C PHE A 89 -2.00 -1.53 -11.69
N ASP A 90 -1.54 -2.15 -12.76
CA ASP A 90 -2.04 -1.90 -14.12
C ASP A 90 -3.48 -2.45 -14.30
N THR A 91 -3.83 -3.50 -13.55
CA THR A 91 -5.16 -4.14 -13.58
C THR A 91 -5.99 -3.73 -12.35
N PRO A 92 -7.11 -2.99 -12.52
CA PRO A 92 -7.92 -2.52 -11.40
C PRO A 92 -8.39 -3.62 -10.43
N LYS A 93 -8.70 -4.82 -10.94
CA LYS A 93 -9.16 -5.95 -10.12
C LYS A 93 -8.17 -6.36 -9.02
N LEU A 94 -6.86 -6.15 -9.22
CA LEU A 94 -5.84 -6.51 -8.24
C LEU A 94 -5.86 -5.60 -7.01
N ARG A 95 -6.45 -4.41 -7.12
CA ARG A 95 -6.56 -3.42 -6.03
C ARG A 95 -7.42 -3.91 -4.86
N ASP A 96 -8.34 -4.83 -5.17
CA ASP A 96 -9.30 -5.35 -4.19
C ASP A 96 -8.83 -6.67 -3.55
N TRP A 97 -7.76 -7.30 -4.07
CA TRP A 97 -7.26 -8.57 -3.56
C TRP A 97 -6.55 -8.38 -2.22
N CYS A 98 -7.14 -8.90 -1.16
CA CYS A 98 -6.63 -8.77 0.19
C CYS A 98 -6.71 -10.09 0.97
N PHE A 99 -6.04 -10.16 2.09
CA PHE A 99 -6.03 -11.33 2.96
C PHE A 99 -7.39 -11.73 3.52
N ALA A 100 -8.36 -10.80 3.59
CA ALA A 100 -9.73 -11.11 4.01
C ALA A 100 -10.48 -12.00 3.01
N GLN A 101 -10.04 -12.05 1.74
CA GLN A 101 -10.62 -12.90 0.69
C GLN A 101 -9.97 -14.28 0.64
N ASP A 102 -8.96 -14.55 1.46
CA ASP A 102 -8.33 -15.86 1.58
C ASP A 102 -9.31 -16.83 2.26
N ASN A 103 -9.71 -17.85 1.52
CA ASN A 103 -10.62 -18.89 1.99
C ASN A 103 -9.90 -20.08 2.68
N GLY A 104 -8.60 -19.95 2.93
CA GLY A 104 -7.78 -21.00 3.54
C GLY A 104 -7.44 -22.18 2.63
N ALA A 105 -7.86 -22.16 1.36
CA ALA A 105 -7.59 -23.27 0.43
C ALA A 105 -6.12 -23.33 -0.04
N ASN A 106 -5.38 -22.23 0.12
CA ASN A 106 -3.97 -22.18 -0.26
C ASN A 106 -3.08 -22.08 1.00
N PRO A 107 -2.41 -23.17 1.39
CA PRO A 107 -1.57 -23.19 2.59
C PRO A 107 -0.36 -22.24 2.52
N GLN A 108 0.01 -21.79 1.30
CA GLN A 108 1.12 -20.86 1.12
C GLN A 108 0.79 -19.43 1.61
N MET A 109 -0.48 -19.08 1.78
CA MET A 109 -0.89 -17.74 2.22
C MET A 109 -0.30 -17.33 3.60
N LYS A 110 0.10 -18.29 4.42
CA LYS A 110 0.86 -18.03 5.66
C LYS A 110 2.19 -17.30 5.39
N HIS A 111 2.89 -17.67 4.30
CA HIS A 111 4.13 -17.00 3.90
C HIS A 111 3.87 -15.58 3.39
N ALA A 112 2.73 -15.33 2.72
CA ALA A 112 2.35 -13.99 2.31
C ALA A 112 2.10 -13.07 3.51
N ARG A 113 1.37 -13.55 4.52
CA ARG A 113 1.12 -12.80 5.76
C ARG A 113 2.43 -12.51 6.48
N PHE A 114 3.26 -13.56 6.68
CA PHE A 114 4.57 -13.41 7.31
C PHE A 114 5.44 -12.36 6.60
N TYR A 115 5.47 -12.38 5.26
CA TYR A 115 6.23 -11.42 4.46
C TYR A 115 5.75 -9.97 4.67
N ALA A 116 4.43 -9.75 4.60
CA ALA A 116 3.82 -8.45 4.77
C ALA A 116 3.99 -7.90 6.20
N ASP A 117 3.95 -8.78 7.22
CA ASP A 117 4.11 -8.41 8.62
C ASP A 117 5.56 -8.08 8.99
N ASN A 118 6.53 -8.73 8.32
CA ASN A 118 7.97 -8.57 8.58
C ASN A 118 8.70 -7.85 7.44
N PHE A 119 8.02 -6.98 6.70
CA PHE A 119 8.57 -6.38 5.48
C PHE A 119 9.84 -5.57 5.69
N ASP A 120 9.99 -4.90 6.83
CA ASP A 120 11.20 -4.12 7.13
C ASP A 120 12.45 -5.03 7.15
N THR A 121 12.34 -6.23 7.72
CA THR A 121 13.41 -7.23 7.69
C THR A 121 13.63 -7.76 6.27
N MET A 122 12.55 -8.05 5.52
CA MET A 122 12.67 -8.51 4.13
C MET A 122 13.38 -7.47 3.25
N LEU A 123 13.08 -6.20 3.47
CA LEU A 123 13.71 -5.09 2.76
C LEU A 123 15.19 -4.93 3.13
N LEU A 124 15.52 -5.02 4.42
CA LEU A 124 16.89 -4.90 4.92
C LEU A 124 17.79 -6.02 4.39
N ASP A 125 17.28 -7.25 4.43
CA ASP A 125 18.02 -8.45 4.05
C ASP A 125 17.88 -8.79 2.56
N ASN A 126 17.20 -7.94 1.77
CA ASN A 126 16.92 -8.15 0.34
C ASN A 126 16.28 -9.52 0.03
N ILE A 127 15.34 -9.97 0.86
CA ILE A 127 14.66 -11.26 0.68
C ILE A 127 13.43 -11.10 -0.18
N GLY A 128 13.43 -11.69 -1.37
CA GLY A 128 12.29 -11.82 -2.26
C GLY A 128 11.67 -13.21 -2.25
N TYR A 129 10.61 -13.40 -3.06
CA TYR A 129 9.97 -14.70 -3.28
C TYR A 129 9.89 -15.03 -4.77
N LEU A 130 10.22 -16.28 -5.11
CA LEU A 130 9.96 -16.88 -6.42
C LEU A 130 8.78 -17.84 -6.29
N LEU A 131 7.59 -17.38 -6.73
CA LEU A 131 6.35 -18.16 -6.67
C LEU A 131 6.24 -18.99 -7.97
N TRP A 132 6.51 -20.27 -7.89
CA TRP A 132 6.56 -21.15 -9.06
C TRP A 132 5.53 -22.28 -8.99
N GLY A 133 5.17 -22.86 -10.14
CA GLY A 133 4.25 -24.00 -10.23
C GLY A 133 3.05 -23.75 -11.13
N SER A 134 2.06 -24.64 -11.07
CA SER A 134 0.95 -24.76 -12.04
C SER A 134 0.13 -23.49 -12.18
N VAL A 135 -0.47 -23.30 -13.36
CA VAL A 135 -1.37 -22.19 -13.68
C VAL A 135 -2.65 -22.27 -12.83
N GLY A 136 -3.09 -21.10 -12.36
CA GLY A 136 -4.36 -20.97 -11.65
C GLY A 136 -4.34 -21.35 -10.17
N THR A 137 -3.16 -21.58 -9.59
CA THR A 137 -2.97 -22.00 -8.18
C THR A 137 -2.92 -20.83 -7.18
N GLY A 138 -3.08 -19.57 -7.63
CA GLY A 138 -3.18 -18.42 -6.75
C GLY A 138 -1.89 -17.63 -6.54
N LYS A 139 -0.83 -17.82 -7.35
CA LYS A 139 0.43 -17.06 -7.26
C LYS A 139 0.24 -15.53 -7.34
N SER A 140 -0.48 -15.06 -8.35
CA SER A 140 -0.77 -13.62 -8.51
C SER A 140 -1.65 -13.08 -7.38
N PHE A 141 -2.58 -13.88 -6.83
CA PHE A 141 -3.39 -13.51 -5.67
C PHE A 141 -2.50 -13.33 -4.42
N PHE A 142 -1.62 -14.28 -4.17
CA PHE A 142 -0.64 -14.20 -3.09
C PHE A 142 0.20 -12.91 -3.16
N ALA A 143 0.76 -12.62 -4.33
CA ALA A 143 1.60 -11.43 -4.55
C ALA A 143 0.80 -10.13 -4.39
N ALA A 144 -0.43 -10.07 -4.92
CA ALA A 144 -1.29 -8.90 -4.78
C ALA A 144 -1.77 -8.68 -3.34
N CYS A 145 -2.01 -9.74 -2.55
CA CYS A 145 -2.30 -9.61 -1.12
C CYS A 145 -1.15 -8.98 -0.34
N ILE A 146 0.11 -9.36 -0.63
CA ILE A 146 1.28 -8.71 -0.03
C ILE A 146 1.31 -7.23 -0.43
N ALA A 147 1.18 -6.93 -1.73
CA ALA A 147 1.21 -5.56 -2.22
C ALA A 147 0.17 -4.68 -1.53
N ASN A 148 -1.10 -5.14 -1.49
CA ASN A 148 -2.18 -4.39 -0.83
C ASN A 148 -1.92 -4.21 0.67
N ALA A 149 -1.43 -5.23 1.38
CA ALA A 149 -1.13 -5.13 2.81
C ALA A 149 0.01 -4.13 3.10
N LEU A 150 1.01 -4.04 2.23
CA LEU A 150 2.09 -3.06 2.35
C LEU A 150 1.60 -1.64 2.06
N MET A 151 0.73 -1.46 1.07
CA MET A 151 0.15 -0.15 0.77
C MET A 151 -0.78 0.36 1.88
N GLU A 152 -1.47 -0.53 2.62
CA GLU A 152 -2.18 -0.14 3.86
C GLU A 152 -1.22 0.36 4.96
N LYS A 153 0.07 0.02 4.88
CA LYS A 153 1.14 0.59 5.71
C LYS A 153 1.82 1.80 5.05
N GLU A 154 1.24 2.37 3.99
CA GLU A 154 1.78 3.46 3.17
C GLU A 154 3.14 3.15 2.52
N ILE A 155 3.47 1.88 2.33
CA ILE A 155 4.70 1.45 1.65
C ILE A 155 4.42 1.30 0.15
N PRO A 156 5.11 2.06 -0.72
CA PRO A 156 4.92 1.98 -2.17
C PRO A 156 5.38 0.62 -2.72
N VAL A 157 4.53 0.00 -3.53
CA VAL A 157 4.81 -1.26 -4.23
C VAL A 157 4.50 -1.06 -5.72
N ARG A 158 5.24 -1.70 -6.60
CA ARG A 158 4.88 -1.81 -8.02
C ARG A 158 4.68 -3.27 -8.39
N MET A 159 3.51 -3.60 -8.90
CA MET A 159 3.21 -4.91 -9.48
C MET A 159 2.88 -4.76 -10.96
N THR A 160 3.67 -5.41 -11.81
CA THR A 160 3.55 -5.38 -13.27
C THR A 160 3.94 -6.75 -13.85
N ASN A 161 3.91 -6.89 -15.17
CA ASN A 161 4.38 -8.07 -15.86
C ASN A 161 5.37 -7.67 -16.99
N PHE A 162 6.15 -8.64 -17.48
CA PHE A 162 7.14 -8.33 -18.49
C PHE A 162 6.54 -7.88 -19.83
N ALA A 163 5.33 -8.28 -20.18
CA ALA A 163 4.68 -7.79 -21.39
C ALA A 163 4.42 -6.27 -21.31
N ALA A 164 3.94 -5.79 -20.17
CA ALA A 164 3.77 -4.36 -19.93
C ALA A 164 5.12 -3.62 -19.89
N VAL A 165 6.11 -4.19 -19.17
CA VAL A 165 7.48 -3.63 -19.11
C VAL A 165 8.10 -3.51 -20.51
N LEU A 166 8.01 -4.55 -21.34
CA LEU A 166 8.56 -4.52 -22.70
C LEU A 166 7.84 -3.51 -23.60
N ASN A 167 6.53 -3.35 -23.45
CA ASN A 167 5.78 -2.32 -24.18
C ASN A 167 6.26 -0.91 -23.79
N ASP A 168 6.42 -0.65 -22.49
CA ASP A 168 6.92 0.65 -22.01
C ASP A 168 8.37 0.92 -22.43
N LEU A 169 9.22 -0.13 -22.50
CA LEU A 169 10.61 -0.04 -22.93
C LEU A 169 10.78 0.10 -24.46
N SER A 170 9.73 -0.15 -25.25
CA SER A 170 9.75 0.00 -26.70
C SER A 170 9.84 1.46 -27.19
N GLY A 171 9.74 2.42 -26.26
CA GLY A 171 9.91 3.85 -26.52
C GLY A 171 11.36 4.27 -26.82
N SER A 172 11.70 5.54 -26.59
CA SER A 172 13.04 6.09 -26.83
C SER A 172 14.11 5.46 -25.92
N PHE A 173 15.35 5.37 -26.41
CA PHE A 173 16.47 4.78 -25.66
C PHE A 173 16.74 5.50 -24.31
N GLU A 174 16.64 6.82 -24.26
CA GLU A 174 16.81 7.62 -23.03
C GLU A 174 15.69 7.35 -22.02
N GLY A 175 14.47 7.10 -22.48
CA GLY A 175 13.32 6.75 -21.62
C GLY A 175 13.45 5.39 -20.95
N ARG A 176 14.17 4.43 -21.55
CA ARG A 176 14.35 3.06 -21.01
C ARG A 176 15.08 3.04 -19.68
N ASN A 177 16.24 3.69 -19.61
CA ASN A 177 17.02 3.73 -18.37
C ASN A 177 16.28 4.45 -17.24
N ALA A 178 15.57 5.53 -17.56
CA ALA A 178 14.73 6.25 -16.61
C ALA A 178 13.55 5.38 -16.10
N TYR A 179 12.94 4.61 -16.99
CA TYR A 179 11.86 3.68 -16.64
C TYR A 179 12.35 2.55 -15.72
N ILE A 180 13.45 1.88 -16.06
CA ILE A 180 14.05 0.82 -15.25
C ILE A 180 14.47 1.38 -13.86
N ALA A 181 15.10 2.56 -13.84
CA ALA A 181 15.48 3.23 -12.60
C ALA A 181 14.25 3.54 -11.73
N ARG A 182 13.11 3.95 -12.34
CA ARG A 182 11.84 4.18 -11.64
C ARG A 182 11.31 2.88 -11.03
N LEU A 183 11.28 1.76 -11.78
CA LEU A 183 10.89 0.45 -11.25
C LEU A 183 11.75 0.04 -10.05
N CYS A 184 13.06 0.27 -10.10
CA CYS A 184 13.98 -0.10 -9.04
C CYS A 184 13.89 0.83 -7.80
N ARG A 185 13.18 1.97 -7.86
CA ARG A 185 12.99 2.84 -6.69
C ARG A 185 11.98 2.28 -5.69
N TYR A 186 11.00 1.51 -6.14
CA TYR A 186 10.00 0.93 -5.24
C TYR A 186 10.64 0.03 -4.18
N PRO A 187 10.23 0.13 -2.91
CA PRO A 187 10.66 -0.78 -1.85
C PRO A 187 10.46 -2.25 -2.24
N LEU A 188 9.30 -2.59 -2.82
CA LEU A 188 9.01 -3.90 -3.38
C LEU A 188 8.62 -3.77 -4.85
N LEU A 189 9.24 -4.60 -5.70
CA LEU A 189 8.83 -4.83 -7.09
C LEU A 189 8.25 -6.24 -7.20
N ILE A 190 7.12 -6.38 -7.89
CA ILE A 190 6.48 -7.66 -8.18
C ILE A 190 6.38 -7.81 -9.70
N LEU A 191 6.94 -8.89 -10.22
CA LEU A 191 6.91 -9.23 -11.64
C LEU A 191 6.04 -10.48 -11.82
N ASP A 192 4.84 -10.29 -12.34
CA ASP A 192 3.87 -11.37 -12.54
C ASP A 192 4.06 -12.05 -13.90
N ASP A 193 3.80 -13.35 -13.96
CA ASP A 193 3.86 -14.19 -15.18
C ASP A 193 5.24 -14.14 -15.90
N PHE A 194 6.34 -14.26 -15.17
CA PHE A 194 7.68 -14.38 -15.70
C PHE A 194 7.85 -15.69 -16.52
N GLY A 195 8.60 -15.63 -17.63
CA GLY A 195 8.82 -16.75 -18.55
C GLY A 195 7.76 -16.84 -19.65
N MET A 196 6.88 -15.81 -19.77
CA MET A 196 5.91 -15.66 -20.86
C MET A 196 6.35 -14.61 -21.90
N GLU A 197 7.57 -14.12 -21.79
CA GLU A 197 8.16 -13.13 -22.68
C GLU A 197 8.28 -13.70 -24.10
N ARG A 198 8.12 -12.85 -25.09
CA ARG A 198 8.40 -13.24 -26.48
C ARG A 198 9.88 -13.63 -26.58
N GLY A 199 10.17 -14.83 -27.05
CA GLY A 199 11.52 -15.39 -27.21
C GLY A 199 12.33 -14.66 -28.29
N THR A 200 12.41 -13.33 -28.20
CA THR A 200 13.25 -12.47 -29.04
C THR A 200 14.48 -12.04 -28.26
N ASP A 201 15.62 -11.96 -28.90
CA ASP A 201 16.88 -11.50 -28.31
C ASP A 201 16.70 -10.14 -27.60
N TYR A 202 15.93 -9.23 -28.21
CA TYR A 202 15.60 -7.94 -27.64
C TYR A 202 14.81 -8.08 -26.32
N GLY A 203 13.77 -8.93 -26.31
CA GLY A 203 12.97 -9.16 -25.11
C GLY A 203 13.83 -9.69 -23.96
N LEU A 204 14.67 -10.67 -24.26
CA LEU A 204 15.57 -11.28 -23.28
C LEU A 204 16.60 -10.28 -22.72
N GLU A 205 17.15 -9.43 -23.58
CA GLU A 205 18.05 -8.34 -23.16
C GLU A 205 17.34 -7.37 -22.18
N GLN A 206 16.10 -6.97 -22.48
CA GLN A 206 15.36 -6.06 -21.60
C GLN A 206 14.99 -6.73 -20.26
N VAL A 207 14.61 -8.00 -20.28
CA VAL A 207 14.40 -8.80 -19.05
C VAL A 207 15.67 -8.80 -18.21
N TYR A 208 16.81 -9.11 -18.82
CA TYR A 208 18.11 -9.06 -18.13
C TYR A 208 18.37 -7.70 -17.51
N ASN A 209 18.17 -6.61 -18.27
CA ASN A 209 18.43 -5.24 -17.80
C ASN A 209 17.57 -4.88 -16.58
N VAL A 210 16.30 -5.29 -16.54
CA VAL A 210 15.40 -5.06 -15.41
C VAL A 210 15.85 -5.86 -14.18
N ILE A 211 16.11 -7.16 -14.34
CA ILE A 211 16.52 -8.06 -13.25
C ILE A 211 17.88 -7.65 -12.69
N ASP A 212 18.87 -7.35 -13.57
CA ASP A 212 20.20 -6.89 -13.16
C ASP A 212 20.16 -5.55 -12.39
N SER A 213 19.35 -4.61 -12.89
CA SER A 213 19.17 -3.32 -12.21
C SER A 213 18.49 -3.50 -10.84
N ARG A 214 17.51 -4.41 -10.73
CA ARG A 214 16.88 -4.74 -9.46
C ARG A 214 17.84 -5.41 -8.49
N TYR A 215 18.61 -6.38 -8.95
CA TYR A 215 19.69 -7.03 -8.20
C TYR A 215 20.66 -6.00 -7.61
N ARG A 216 21.18 -5.09 -8.44
CA ARG A 216 22.10 -4.02 -8.00
C ARG A 216 21.46 -3.03 -7.06
N SER A 217 20.15 -2.87 -7.07
CA SER A 217 19.45 -1.94 -6.16
C SER A 217 19.42 -2.42 -4.71
N GLY A 218 19.74 -3.70 -4.45
CA GLY A 218 19.66 -4.32 -3.11
C GLY A 218 18.25 -4.30 -2.51
N LYS A 219 17.21 -4.31 -3.35
CA LYS A 219 15.82 -4.29 -2.89
C LYS A 219 15.07 -5.56 -3.30
N PRO A 220 14.19 -6.09 -2.45
CA PRO A 220 13.52 -7.37 -2.66
C PRO A 220 12.61 -7.37 -3.90
N LEU A 221 12.53 -8.54 -4.53
CA LEU A 221 11.75 -8.83 -5.71
C LEU A 221 10.82 -10.01 -5.45
N ILE A 222 9.56 -9.93 -5.84
CA ILE A 222 8.67 -11.08 -5.92
C ILE A 222 8.42 -11.39 -7.39
N VAL A 223 8.61 -12.64 -7.78
CA VAL A 223 8.36 -13.11 -9.15
C VAL A 223 7.37 -14.25 -9.11
N THR A 224 6.38 -14.23 -10.01
CA THR A 224 5.52 -15.39 -10.25
C THR A 224 5.89 -16.00 -11.60
N THR A 225 5.94 -17.33 -11.67
CA THR A 225 6.26 -18.05 -12.89
C THR A 225 5.54 -19.39 -12.98
N ASN A 226 5.36 -19.88 -14.20
CA ASN A 226 4.90 -21.24 -14.47
C ASN A 226 6.05 -22.18 -14.84
N LEU A 227 7.28 -21.67 -14.95
CA LEU A 227 8.47 -22.48 -15.10
C LEU A 227 8.67 -23.34 -13.84
N SER A 228 9.15 -24.55 -14.03
CA SER A 228 9.56 -25.43 -12.93
C SER A 228 10.87 -24.94 -12.31
N LEU A 229 11.14 -25.35 -11.09
CA LEU A 229 12.41 -25.03 -10.44
C LEU A 229 13.59 -25.68 -11.17
N ASP A 230 13.37 -26.84 -11.77
CA ASP A 230 14.37 -27.54 -12.57
C ASP A 230 14.76 -26.75 -13.84
N GLU A 231 13.78 -26.19 -14.58
CA GLU A 231 14.04 -25.31 -15.72
C GLU A 231 14.82 -24.06 -15.34
N LEU A 232 14.55 -23.49 -14.15
CA LEU A 232 15.27 -22.31 -13.65
C LEU A 232 16.70 -22.65 -13.19
N GLN A 233 16.93 -23.87 -12.65
CA GLN A 233 18.25 -24.32 -12.20
C GLN A 233 19.12 -24.85 -13.32
N HIS A 234 18.53 -25.32 -14.43
CA HIS A 234 19.21 -25.92 -15.55
C HIS A 234 18.86 -25.26 -16.87
N PRO A 235 19.17 -23.95 -17.04
CA PRO A 235 18.86 -23.19 -18.24
C PRO A 235 19.65 -23.72 -19.44
N GLN A 236 19.03 -23.68 -20.62
CA GLN A 236 19.63 -24.24 -21.86
C GLN A 236 20.67 -23.32 -22.52
N ASP A 237 20.69 -22.04 -22.18
CA ASP A 237 21.59 -21.05 -22.74
C ASP A 237 22.14 -20.06 -21.70
N THR A 238 23.22 -19.37 -22.04
CA THR A 238 23.92 -18.43 -21.17
C THR A 238 23.08 -17.19 -20.81
N PRO A 239 22.28 -16.57 -21.70
CA PRO A 239 21.44 -15.46 -21.37
C PRO A 239 20.41 -15.78 -20.26
N HIS A 240 19.69 -16.91 -20.39
CA HIS A 240 18.75 -17.35 -19.35
C HIS A 240 19.46 -17.70 -18.05
N ALA A 241 20.64 -18.34 -18.13
CA ALA A 241 21.44 -18.66 -16.95
C ALA A 241 21.74 -17.41 -16.09
N ARG A 242 22.13 -16.30 -16.73
CA ARG A 242 22.43 -15.04 -16.02
C ARG A 242 21.22 -14.44 -15.34
N ILE A 243 20.03 -14.57 -15.94
CA ILE A 243 18.78 -14.06 -15.36
C ILE A 243 18.35 -14.93 -14.19
N TYR A 244 18.32 -16.25 -14.40
CA TYR A 244 17.81 -17.21 -13.41
C TYR A 244 18.71 -17.29 -12.18
N ASP A 245 20.03 -17.19 -12.35
CA ASP A 245 21.00 -17.15 -11.25
C ASP A 245 20.71 -15.98 -10.29
N ARG A 246 20.49 -14.78 -10.82
CA ARG A 246 20.11 -13.62 -10.00
C ARG A 246 18.74 -13.76 -9.34
N LEU A 247 17.77 -14.34 -10.04
CA LEU A 247 16.43 -14.58 -9.45
C LEU A 247 16.51 -15.56 -8.29
N LEU A 248 17.27 -16.64 -8.45
CA LEU A 248 17.44 -17.67 -7.41
C LEU A 248 18.26 -17.17 -6.21
N GLU A 249 19.17 -16.20 -6.43
CA GLU A 249 19.89 -15.54 -5.34
C GLU A 249 18.99 -14.57 -4.54
N MET A 250 18.19 -13.75 -5.23
CA MET A 250 17.33 -12.75 -4.58
C MET A 250 16.05 -13.32 -3.99
N CYS A 251 15.56 -14.47 -4.50
CA CYS A 251 14.19 -14.91 -4.27
C CYS A 251 14.13 -16.33 -3.70
N ALA A 252 13.59 -16.49 -2.51
CA ALA A 252 13.32 -17.81 -1.93
C ALA A 252 12.17 -18.51 -2.72
N PRO A 253 12.38 -19.74 -3.22
CA PRO A 253 11.38 -20.42 -4.03
C PRO A 253 10.23 -20.96 -3.17
N ILE A 254 8.99 -20.70 -3.59
CA ILE A 254 7.76 -21.21 -2.99
C ILE A 254 6.96 -21.94 -4.05
N LEU A 255 6.73 -23.23 -3.83
CA LEU A 255 5.97 -24.09 -4.73
C LEU A 255 4.46 -23.89 -4.56
N PHE A 256 3.77 -23.65 -5.67
CA PHE A 256 2.31 -23.60 -5.77
C PHE A 256 1.76 -24.79 -6.53
N THR A 257 1.14 -25.70 -5.79
CA THR A 257 0.47 -26.92 -6.32
C THR A 257 -0.97 -26.94 -5.86
N GLY A 258 -1.77 -27.85 -6.44
CA GLY A 258 -3.14 -28.13 -6.00
C GLY A 258 -4.20 -27.53 -6.89
N THR A 259 -5.27 -27.01 -6.29
CA THR A 259 -6.50 -26.63 -6.98
C THR A 259 -6.30 -25.48 -7.98
N ASN A 260 -6.77 -25.68 -9.19
CA ASN A 260 -6.86 -24.59 -10.17
C ASN A 260 -8.13 -23.75 -9.89
N PHE A 261 -7.98 -22.65 -9.18
CA PHE A 261 -9.08 -21.75 -8.81
C PHE A 261 -9.80 -21.12 -10.02
N ARG A 262 -9.11 -20.94 -11.16
CA ARG A 262 -9.74 -20.44 -12.40
C ARG A 262 -10.74 -21.44 -12.96
N ARG A 263 -10.38 -22.75 -12.96
CA ARG A 263 -11.29 -23.83 -13.40
C ARG A 263 -12.49 -23.96 -12.47
N GLN A 264 -12.26 -23.89 -11.15
CA GLN A 264 -13.35 -23.90 -10.17
C GLN A 264 -14.31 -22.73 -10.36
N THR A 265 -13.78 -21.52 -10.55
CA THR A 265 -14.61 -20.33 -10.83
C THR A 265 -15.41 -20.48 -12.13
N ALA A 266 -14.82 -21.04 -13.18
CA ALA A 266 -15.51 -21.30 -14.44
C ALA A 266 -16.64 -22.32 -14.27
N GLN A 267 -16.41 -23.40 -13.52
CA GLN A 267 -17.43 -24.39 -13.20
C GLN A 267 -18.60 -23.80 -12.42
N ASN A 268 -18.30 -23.02 -11.37
CA ASN A 268 -19.33 -22.33 -10.57
C ASN A 268 -20.20 -21.39 -11.43
N LYS A 269 -19.59 -20.67 -12.39
CA LYS A 269 -20.34 -19.82 -13.34
C LYS A 269 -21.27 -20.65 -14.25
N LEU A 270 -20.76 -21.79 -14.74
CA LEU A 270 -21.55 -22.68 -15.60
C LEU A 270 -22.75 -23.27 -14.82
N ASP A 271 -22.52 -23.70 -13.58
CA ASP A 271 -23.57 -24.27 -12.74
C ASP A 271 -24.65 -23.23 -12.39
N ARG A 272 -24.21 -21.99 -12.08
CA ARG A 272 -25.13 -20.86 -11.86
C ARG A 272 -25.96 -20.54 -13.10
N LEU A 273 -25.35 -20.55 -14.31
CA LEU A 273 -26.06 -20.33 -15.56
C LEU A 273 -27.11 -21.41 -15.79
N LYS A 274 -26.77 -22.70 -15.59
CA LYS A 274 -27.72 -23.82 -15.70
C LYS A 274 -28.90 -23.67 -14.75
N THR A 275 -28.64 -23.23 -13.50
CA THR A 275 -29.72 -22.98 -12.52
C THR A 275 -30.66 -21.87 -13.02
N MET A 276 -30.09 -20.74 -13.46
CA MET A 276 -30.91 -19.62 -14.01
C MET A 276 -31.74 -20.00 -15.25
N MET A 277 -31.22 -20.90 -16.11
CA MET A 277 -31.94 -21.39 -17.27
C MET A 277 -33.12 -22.27 -16.85
N LYS A 278 -32.95 -23.20 -15.90
CA LYS A 278 -34.00 -24.04 -15.35
C LYS A 278 -35.10 -23.23 -14.66
N GLU A 279 -34.76 -22.21 -13.92
CA GLU A 279 -35.74 -21.33 -13.27
C GLU A 279 -36.62 -20.55 -14.28
N LYS A 280 -36.10 -20.25 -15.48
CA LYS A 280 -36.85 -19.58 -16.56
C LYS A 280 -37.70 -20.54 -17.42
N GLU A 281 -37.33 -21.82 -17.49
CA GLU A 281 -38.14 -22.84 -18.19
C GLU A 281 -39.31 -23.31 -17.33
N CYS A 282 -39.34 -23.01 -16.03
CA CYS A 282 -40.47 -23.32 -15.14
C CYS A 282 -41.50 -22.17 -15.00
N LEU A 283 -41.33 -21.06 -15.71
CA LEU A 283 -42.28 -19.94 -15.84
C LEU A 283 -42.94 -19.93 -17.20
#